data_f8183d1df9a3f7bba2c46aa4a4b4245e
#
_entry.id   f8183d1df9a3f7bba2c46aa4a4b4245e
#
_cell.length_a   1.000
_cell.length_b   1.000
_cell.length_c   1.000
_cell.angle_alpha   90.00
_cell.angle_beta   90.00
_cell.angle_gamma   90.00
#
_symmetry.space_group_name_H-M   'P 1'
#
loop_
_entity.id
_entity.type
_entity.pdbx_description
1 polymer ?
#
loop_
_entity_poly.entity_id
_entity_poly.type
_entity_poly.pdbx_seq_one_letter_code
_entity_poly.pdbx_strand_id
1 'polypeptide(L)'
;MGSVYFNPFVRPAEPTRLAAWCYSPETVWLWPFSTFVYYRVRIMRYITAIVLLISAAVSCAVVPAQQSDNELVVQDQNHDEIALSGESNQTSELIFQYLLGDIASRRGDGLRAAESMANAAQISADPQVAVRAYRLSMHAGDFERALKMSALLRRLLPESDQPYFMALRVLVSLGRHDAFFDHMVLLLDRPSSSIGPHLRRASQILGEEPDPVVWMPVIERLVERYQGDPQVYLAQAWLAYRAERPEIADTALNQALVVRPGWEKVAMMRLSYLNQSDNRKQLTDYVETFLRNYPDSGELRITWARLLAEWDEFEKALTQFTKLVEQDPENKEAVYAAAVLNMELGNDPMATRMFVRYLELDPEHDQSRLFLARIAAGQDRFDDALSWLSAVTSAEHIFDAQLRTAFVLADAKRADEALAHLIQMVPDSVPEQVRIYLAQERILLQSEGLEAALELLDAALIDVPGHGDLLYARGLVTAQLKLIDKHEADMRHLIELEPDNAHAYNALGYTLADQTDRLDEALVLIERALALLPEDPFILDSMGWVHYRLGNNDLAREYLQKAIDLRLDAEIAAHLGEVLWMDGERDQAREVWQRGQEDNPDNSVLRETLRKFEP
;
A
#
# COMPACT_ATOMS: atom_id res chain seq x y z
N MET A 1 -23.61 26.09 25.54
CA MET A 1 -22.34 25.49 25.94
C MET A 1 -22.04 24.42 24.95
N GLY A 2 -21.28 24.78 23.98
CA GLY A 2 -20.98 23.91 22.86
C GLY A 2 -19.86 22.97 23.17
N SER A 3 -20.14 21.76 22.80
CA SER A 3 -19.21 20.67 22.93
C SER A 3 -18.13 20.80 21.85
N VAL A 4 -16.90 21.09 22.25
CA VAL A 4 -15.72 20.76 21.47
C VAL A 4 -15.62 19.23 21.43
N TYR A 5 -16.57 18.60 20.75
CA TYR A 5 -16.47 17.20 20.41
C TYR A 5 -15.75 17.09 19.08
N PHE A 6 -14.47 16.88 19.14
CA PHE A 6 -13.77 16.16 18.08
C PHE A 6 -14.40 14.76 18.03
N ASN A 7 -15.44 14.61 17.22
CA ASN A 7 -16.02 13.32 16.94
C ASN A 7 -15.15 12.65 15.87
N PRO A 8 -14.24 11.73 16.21
CA PRO A 8 -13.44 11.04 15.20
C PRO A 8 -14.29 10.15 14.28
N PHE A 9 -15.62 10.17 14.47
CA PHE A 9 -16.57 9.32 13.76
C PHE A 9 -17.69 10.09 13.03
N VAL A 10 -17.69 11.43 13.06
CA VAL A 10 -18.61 12.19 12.21
C VAL A 10 -18.14 12.09 10.76
N ARG A 11 -19.05 11.66 9.89
CA ARG A 11 -18.86 11.49 8.44
C ARG A 11 -18.21 12.74 7.85
N PRO A 12 -16.99 12.68 7.34
CA PRO A 12 -16.56 13.61 6.31
C PRO A 12 -17.18 13.14 4.99
N ALA A 13 -17.66 14.05 4.20
CA ALA A 13 -17.76 13.84 2.76
C ALA A 13 -16.31 13.67 2.25
N GLU A 14 -15.85 12.41 2.16
CA GLU A 14 -14.49 12.09 1.73
C GLU A 14 -14.43 11.72 0.28
N PRO A 15 -13.49 12.27 -0.48
CA PRO A 15 -12.94 11.59 -1.64
C PRO A 15 -11.79 10.67 -1.20
N THR A 16 -11.78 9.46 -1.73
CA THR A 16 -10.64 8.53 -1.88
C THR A 16 -10.28 7.62 -0.71
N ARG A 17 -10.82 6.36 -0.74
CA ARG A 17 -10.47 5.26 0.18
C ARG A 17 -9.96 3.97 -0.49
N LEU A 18 -9.32 4.04 -1.64
CA LEU A 18 -8.71 2.84 -2.24
C LEU A 18 -7.42 2.38 -1.55
N ALA A 19 -6.88 3.17 -0.61
CA ALA A 19 -5.71 2.78 0.19
C ALA A 19 -5.95 1.61 1.17
N ALA A 20 -7.21 1.20 1.37
CA ALA A 20 -7.56 0.07 2.24
C ALA A 20 -7.24 -1.32 1.66
N TRP A 21 -6.66 -1.39 0.45
CA TRP A 21 -6.27 -2.65 -0.19
C TRP A 21 -5.00 -3.28 0.38
N CYS A 22 -4.21 -2.55 1.17
CA CYS A 22 -2.88 -2.98 1.60
C CYS A 22 -2.59 -2.82 3.10
N TYR A 23 -3.55 -2.43 3.95
CA TYR A 23 -3.28 -2.23 5.38
C TYR A 23 -4.18 -3.05 6.28
N SER A 24 -3.56 -3.70 7.27
CA SER A 24 -4.26 -4.31 8.40
C SER A 24 -5.01 -3.24 9.19
N PRO A 25 -6.17 -3.57 9.80
CA PRO A 25 -7.05 -2.62 10.48
C PRO A 25 -6.44 -1.87 11.68
N GLU A 26 -5.28 -2.29 12.16
CA GLU A 26 -4.73 -1.84 13.44
C GLU A 26 -4.14 -0.42 13.45
N THR A 27 -3.87 0.19 12.28
CA THR A 27 -3.20 1.49 12.21
C THR A 27 -4.08 2.68 11.82
N VAL A 28 -5.34 2.48 11.48
CA VAL A 28 -6.21 3.52 10.91
C VAL A 28 -6.93 4.37 11.97
N TRP A 29 -6.94 3.99 13.25
CA TRP A 29 -7.82 4.55 14.27
C TRP A 29 -7.17 5.47 15.32
N LEU A 30 -5.84 5.70 15.27
CA LEU A 30 -5.12 6.42 16.33
C LEU A 30 -4.43 7.72 15.90
N TRP A 31 -4.69 8.25 14.68
CA TRP A 31 -4.06 9.52 14.26
C TRP A 31 -5.10 10.61 14.04
N PRO A 32 -4.89 11.82 14.60
CA PRO A 32 -5.76 12.96 14.32
C PRO A 32 -5.64 13.39 12.85
N PHE A 33 -6.76 13.72 12.26
CA PHE A 33 -6.98 13.97 10.82
C PHE A 33 -6.10 15.04 10.16
N SER A 34 -5.43 15.91 10.91
CA SER A 34 -4.66 17.05 10.39
C SER A 34 -3.31 16.68 9.74
N THR A 35 -2.70 15.55 10.07
CA THR A 35 -1.42 15.10 9.48
C THR A 35 -1.59 14.29 8.19
N PHE A 36 -2.82 13.95 7.82
CA PHE A 36 -3.09 13.02 6.72
C PHE A 36 -2.89 13.61 5.32
N VAL A 37 -3.08 14.91 5.13
CA VAL A 37 -3.01 15.55 3.79
C VAL A 37 -1.56 15.75 3.33
N TYR A 38 -0.64 16.10 4.21
CA TYR A 38 0.74 16.43 3.81
C TYR A 38 1.64 15.20 3.62
N TYR A 39 1.42 14.15 4.40
CA TYR A 39 2.12 12.87 4.23
C TYR A 39 1.53 12.01 3.10
N ARG A 40 0.26 12.21 2.73
CA ARG A 40 -0.44 11.46 1.68
C ARG A 40 0.25 11.56 0.30
N VAL A 41 0.73 12.74 -0.09
CA VAL A 41 1.41 12.95 -1.38
C VAL A 41 2.81 12.32 -1.41
N ARG A 42 3.49 12.22 -0.28
CA ARG A 42 4.86 11.69 -0.22
C ARG A 42 4.92 10.19 0.06
N ILE A 43 4.02 9.67 0.90
CA ILE A 43 3.90 8.23 1.19
C ILE A 43 3.23 7.50 0.01
N MET A 44 2.21 8.07 -0.66
CA MET A 44 1.67 7.48 -1.89
C MET A 44 2.73 7.37 -2.99
N ARG A 45 3.61 8.34 -3.18
CA ARG A 45 4.73 8.21 -4.13
C ARG A 45 5.73 7.11 -3.74
N TYR A 46 5.95 6.86 -2.44
CA TYR A 46 6.79 5.75 -1.97
C TYR A 46 6.08 4.40 -2.03
N ILE A 47 4.80 4.35 -1.69
CA ILE A 47 3.99 3.12 -1.72
C ILE A 47 3.68 2.74 -3.18
N THR A 48 3.37 3.70 -4.06
CA THR A 48 3.21 3.45 -5.49
C THR A 48 4.52 2.95 -6.12
N ALA A 49 5.68 3.48 -5.69
CA ALA A 49 6.98 2.98 -6.13
C ALA A 49 7.30 1.57 -5.59
N ILE A 50 6.88 1.24 -4.36
CA ILE A 50 7.07 -0.10 -3.79
C ILE A 50 6.06 -1.09 -4.37
N VAL A 51 4.81 -0.71 -4.57
CA VAL A 51 3.78 -1.56 -5.21
C VAL A 51 4.08 -1.73 -6.70
N LEU A 52 4.58 -0.70 -7.40
CA LEU A 52 5.05 -0.82 -8.79
C LEU A 52 6.34 -1.63 -8.90
N LEU A 53 7.26 -1.56 -7.93
CA LEU A 53 8.42 -2.44 -7.86
C LEU A 53 8.02 -3.89 -7.53
N ILE A 54 7.03 -4.10 -6.69
CA ILE A 54 6.49 -5.43 -6.38
C ILE A 54 5.59 -5.92 -7.52
N SER A 55 4.76 -5.09 -8.15
CA SER A 55 3.92 -5.50 -9.28
C SER A 55 4.72 -5.63 -10.59
N ALA A 56 5.75 -4.82 -10.84
CA ALA A 56 6.70 -5.04 -11.94
C ALA A 56 7.54 -6.30 -11.69
N ALA A 57 7.92 -6.58 -10.46
CA ALA A 57 8.56 -7.84 -10.07
C ALA A 57 7.58 -9.02 -10.14
N VAL A 58 6.29 -8.84 -9.82
CA VAL A 58 5.26 -9.88 -9.88
C VAL A 58 4.73 -10.09 -11.29
N SER A 59 4.61 -9.06 -12.14
CA SER A 59 4.24 -9.25 -13.58
C SER A 59 5.38 -9.84 -14.41
N CYS A 60 6.63 -9.68 -13.99
CA CYS A 60 7.77 -10.47 -14.52
C CYS A 60 8.02 -11.78 -13.75
N ALA A 61 7.37 -12.01 -12.61
CA ALA A 61 7.63 -13.11 -11.68
C ALA A 61 6.35 -13.90 -11.32
N VAL A 62 5.36 -13.96 -12.22
CA VAL A 62 4.31 -14.98 -12.13
C VAL A 62 4.71 -16.22 -12.95
N VAL A 63 5.83 -16.74 -12.68
CA VAL A 63 6.16 -18.09 -12.24
C VAL A 63 7.04 -17.86 -11.03
N PRO A 64 6.77 -18.40 -9.84
CA PRO A 64 7.82 -18.46 -8.85
C PRO A 64 8.99 -19.12 -9.58
N ALA A 65 10.10 -18.39 -9.74
CA ALA A 65 11.35 -19.08 -9.69
C ALA A 65 11.27 -19.81 -8.34
N GLN A 66 10.75 -21.02 -8.33
CA GLN A 66 11.36 -22.00 -7.49
C GLN A 66 12.83 -21.80 -7.79
N GLN A 67 13.52 -21.06 -6.92
CA GLN A 67 14.85 -21.45 -6.58
C GLN A 67 14.71 -22.94 -6.22
N SER A 68 14.66 -23.77 -7.23
CA SER A 68 15.31 -25.02 -7.14
C SER A 68 16.80 -24.66 -7.10
N ASP A 69 17.28 -24.24 -5.92
CA ASP A 69 18.43 -24.91 -5.39
C ASP A 69 18.05 -26.40 -5.39
N ASN A 70 17.98 -26.97 -6.59
CA ASN A 70 18.28 -28.36 -6.76
C ASN A 70 19.78 -28.43 -6.43
N GLU A 71 20.08 -28.42 -5.12
CA GLU A 71 21.11 -29.28 -4.63
C GLU A 71 20.84 -30.61 -5.35
N LEU A 72 21.70 -30.92 -6.29
CA LEU A 72 21.86 -32.27 -6.77
C LEU A 72 22.29 -33.07 -5.55
N VAL A 73 21.28 -33.56 -4.80
CA VAL A 73 21.48 -34.61 -3.81
C VAL A 73 21.77 -35.87 -4.62
N VAL A 74 23.04 -36.06 -4.91
CA VAL A 74 23.53 -37.35 -5.35
C VAL A 74 23.43 -38.24 -4.12
N GLN A 75 22.48 -39.18 -4.12
CA GLN A 75 22.44 -40.27 -3.16
C GLN A 75 23.73 -41.06 -3.30
N ASP A 76 24.47 -41.07 -2.20
CA ASP A 76 25.65 -41.89 -1.97
C ASP A 76 25.21 -43.38 -1.93
N GLN A 77 25.44 -44.10 -3.00
CA GLN A 77 25.35 -45.55 -3.00
C GLN A 77 26.57 -46.14 -3.71
N ASN A 78 27.30 -46.92 -2.92
CA ASN A 78 28.31 -47.91 -3.23
C ASN A 78 29.79 -47.44 -3.24
N HIS A 79 30.40 -47.70 -2.09
CA HIS A 79 31.81 -48.03 -1.99
C HIS A 79 32.01 -49.43 -2.58
N ASP A 80 32.55 -49.50 -3.80
CA ASP A 80 33.20 -50.70 -4.28
C ASP A 80 34.70 -50.42 -4.51
N GLU A 81 35.51 -51.36 -4.00
CA GLU A 81 36.96 -51.34 -4.00
C GLU A 81 37.54 -51.11 -5.43
N ILE A 82 38.33 -50.07 -5.58
CA ILE A 82 39.02 -49.75 -6.84
C ILE A 82 40.41 -50.40 -6.83
N ALA A 83 40.63 -51.26 -7.81
CA ALA A 83 41.89 -51.89 -8.07
C ALA A 83 42.98 -50.90 -8.51
N LEU A 84 44.08 -50.88 -7.81
CA LEU A 84 45.23 -50.01 -8.00
C LEU A 84 46.10 -50.46 -9.15
N SER A 85 45.96 -49.91 -10.38
CA SER A 85 47.05 -49.81 -11.36
C SER A 85 46.70 -48.87 -12.52
N GLY A 86 47.42 -47.81 -12.68
CA GLY A 86 47.24 -46.82 -13.76
C GLY A 86 46.31 -45.63 -13.39
N GLU A 87 45.26 -45.84 -12.62
CA GLU A 87 44.29 -44.86 -12.11
C GLU A 87 44.81 -44.04 -10.92
N SER A 88 45.81 -44.53 -10.20
CA SER A 88 46.31 -43.88 -8.98
C SER A 88 46.93 -42.50 -9.23
N ASN A 89 47.50 -42.27 -10.41
CA ASN A 89 48.13 -40.99 -10.72
C ASN A 89 47.10 -39.92 -11.06
N GLN A 90 46.02 -40.28 -11.75
CA GLN A 90 44.90 -39.37 -12.04
C GLN A 90 44.11 -39.00 -10.81
N THR A 91 43.83 -39.95 -9.93
CA THR A 91 43.14 -39.72 -8.66
C THR A 91 43.96 -38.80 -7.74
N SER A 92 45.26 -39.03 -7.64
CA SER A 92 46.16 -38.18 -6.85
C SER A 92 46.23 -36.76 -7.39
N GLU A 93 46.29 -36.60 -8.70
CA GLU A 93 46.28 -35.28 -9.36
C GLU A 93 44.92 -34.56 -9.16
N LEU A 94 43.80 -35.27 -9.27
CA LEU A 94 42.48 -34.73 -9.01
C LEU A 94 42.37 -34.17 -7.58
N ILE A 95 42.76 -34.97 -6.59
CA ILE A 95 42.74 -34.57 -5.17
C ILE A 95 43.64 -33.35 -4.95
N PHE A 96 44.84 -33.36 -5.52
CA PHE A 96 45.76 -32.25 -5.42
C PHE A 96 45.17 -30.95 -6.03
N GLN A 97 44.65 -31.00 -7.23
CA GLN A 97 44.08 -29.83 -7.91
C GLN A 97 42.83 -29.30 -7.18
N TYR A 98 41.97 -30.19 -6.70
CA TYR A 98 40.78 -29.82 -5.96
C TYR A 98 41.13 -29.13 -4.64
N LEU A 99 42.04 -29.71 -3.84
CA LEU A 99 42.50 -29.15 -2.56
C LEU A 99 43.25 -27.83 -2.77
N LEU A 100 44.08 -27.74 -3.78
CA LEU A 100 44.82 -26.53 -4.16
C LEU A 100 43.84 -25.42 -4.50
N GLY A 101 42.80 -25.71 -5.29
CA GLY A 101 41.75 -24.77 -5.67
C GLY A 101 40.92 -24.30 -4.45
N ASP A 102 40.59 -25.21 -3.53
CA ASP A 102 39.87 -24.87 -2.31
C ASP A 102 40.69 -23.98 -1.35
N ILE A 103 41.97 -24.34 -1.15
CA ILE A 103 42.90 -23.56 -0.31
C ILE A 103 43.15 -22.16 -0.90
N ALA A 104 43.39 -22.08 -2.21
CA ALA A 104 43.61 -20.82 -2.93
C ALA A 104 42.36 -19.92 -2.81
N SER A 105 41.18 -20.49 -3.00
CA SER A 105 39.91 -19.77 -2.82
C SER A 105 39.75 -19.17 -1.41
N ARG A 106 40.02 -19.96 -0.37
CA ARG A 106 39.97 -19.49 1.03
C ARG A 106 41.02 -18.41 1.36
N ARG A 107 42.12 -18.39 0.63
CA ARG A 107 43.21 -17.37 0.77
C ARG A 107 43.00 -16.13 -0.07
N GLY A 108 41.91 -16.07 -0.87
CA GLY A 108 41.63 -14.95 -1.76
C GLY A 108 42.44 -14.94 -3.07
N ASP A 109 43.22 -16.00 -3.39
CA ASP A 109 43.94 -16.16 -4.65
C ASP A 109 42.95 -16.72 -5.70
N GLY A 110 42.11 -15.81 -6.23
CA GLY A 110 41.03 -16.17 -7.16
C GLY A 110 41.50 -16.82 -8.44
N LEU A 111 42.59 -16.32 -9.05
CA LEU A 111 43.08 -16.87 -10.32
C LEU A 111 43.62 -18.31 -10.17
N ARG A 112 44.39 -18.54 -9.12
CA ARG A 112 44.90 -19.87 -8.81
C ARG A 112 43.81 -20.84 -8.39
N ALA A 113 42.82 -20.36 -7.67
CA ALA A 113 41.62 -21.12 -7.29
C ALA A 113 40.84 -21.57 -8.54
N ALA A 114 40.59 -20.66 -9.47
CA ALA A 114 39.92 -20.95 -10.75
C ALA A 114 40.70 -21.94 -11.61
N GLU A 115 42.02 -21.78 -11.74
CA GLU A 115 42.89 -22.64 -12.53
C GLU A 115 42.88 -24.09 -12.00
N SER A 116 43.19 -24.23 -10.69
CA SER A 116 43.26 -25.54 -10.09
C SER A 116 41.90 -26.26 -10.10
N MET A 117 40.81 -25.55 -9.80
CA MET A 117 39.46 -26.13 -9.84
C MET A 117 39.05 -26.51 -11.29
N ALA A 118 39.46 -25.73 -12.30
CA ALA A 118 39.18 -26.08 -13.70
C ALA A 118 39.95 -27.33 -14.13
N ASN A 119 41.20 -27.51 -13.69
CA ASN A 119 41.97 -28.73 -13.94
C ASN A 119 41.29 -29.93 -13.24
N ALA A 120 40.87 -29.77 -11.98
CA ALA A 120 40.10 -30.81 -11.26
C ALA A 120 38.81 -31.18 -12.01
N ALA A 121 38.08 -30.19 -12.54
CA ALA A 121 36.84 -30.42 -13.29
C ALA A 121 37.09 -31.19 -14.60
N GLN A 122 38.22 -30.94 -15.29
CA GLN A 122 38.59 -31.67 -16.51
C GLN A 122 38.97 -33.13 -16.23
N ILE A 123 39.64 -33.38 -15.09
CA ILE A 123 40.06 -34.71 -14.70
C ILE A 123 38.84 -35.53 -14.20
N SER A 124 38.01 -34.95 -13.33
CA SER A 124 36.88 -35.65 -12.75
C SER A 124 35.71 -35.83 -13.71
N ALA A 125 35.56 -34.97 -14.69
CA ALA A 125 34.37 -34.86 -15.53
C ALA A 125 33.06 -34.71 -14.67
N ASP A 126 33.18 -34.15 -13.46
CA ASP A 126 32.06 -33.97 -12.53
C ASP A 126 31.40 -32.61 -12.80
N PRO A 127 30.07 -32.56 -13.06
CA PRO A 127 29.35 -31.33 -13.26
C PRO A 127 29.44 -30.36 -12.09
N GLN A 128 29.46 -30.83 -10.85
CA GLN A 128 29.54 -29.95 -9.67
C GLN A 128 30.91 -29.25 -9.57
N VAL A 129 31.97 -29.99 -9.81
CA VAL A 129 33.32 -29.42 -9.84
C VAL A 129 33.45 -28.42 -10.99
N ALA A 130 32.86 -28.70 -12.15
CA ALA A 130 32.85 -27.80 -13.30
C ALA A 130 32.04 -26.51 -13.02
N VAL A 131 30.90 -26.58 -12.35
CA VAL A 131 30.13 -25.42 -11.90
C VAL A 131 30.95 -24.60 -10.91
N ARG A 132 31.62 -25.24 -9.96
CA ARG A 132 32.49 -24.54 -9.00
C ARG A 132 33.64 -23.83 -9.68
N ALA A 133 34.30 -24.49 -10.64
CA ALA A 133 35.36 -23.91 -11.45
C ALA A 133 34.88 -22.72 -12.28
N TYR A 134 33.69 -22.81 -12.88
CA TYR A 134 33.02 -21.68 -13.55
C TYR A 134 32.83 -20.49 -12.62
N ARG A 135 32.24 -20.70 -11.45
CA ARG A 135 31.99 -19.63 -10.46
C ARG A 135 33.28 -18.94 -10.00
N LEU A 136 34.32 -19.73 -9.72
CA LEU A 136 35.63 -19.19 -9.33
C LEU A 136 36.26 -18.39 -10.47
N SER A 137 36.15 -18.88 -11.73
CA SER A 137 36.65 -18.17 -12.91
C SER A 137 35.93 -16.84 -13.14
N MET A 138 34.60 -16.81 -12.97
CA MET A 138 33.81 -15.58 -13.04
C MET A 138 34.23 -14.56 -11.98
N HIS A 139 34.41 -15.03 -10.74
CA HIS A 139 34.85 -14.17 -9.62
C HIS A 139 36.27 -13.63 -9.80
N ALA A 140 37.13 -14.42 -10.39
CA ALA A 140 38.51 -14.03 -10.66
C ALA A 140 38.66 -13.15 -11.93
N GLY A 141 37.57 -12.90 -12.68
CA GLY A 141 37.61 -12.19 -13.96
C GLY A 141 38.23 -13.01 -15.10
N ASP A 142 38.47 -14.32 -14.90
CA ASP A 142 39.01 -15.22 -15.94
C ASP A 142 37.86 -15.76 -16.80
N PHE A 143 37.32 -14.87 -17.62
CA PHE A 143 36.16 -15.16 -18.47
C PHE A 143 36.43 -16.22 -19.52
N GLU A 144 37.69 -16.31 -20.02
CA GLU A 144 38.09 -17.37 -20.99
C GLU A 144 37.99 -18.76 -20.33
N ARG A 145 38.43 -18.90 -19.09
CA ARG A 145 38.32 -20.17 -18.36
C ARG A 145 36.87 -20.49 -18.00
N ALA A 146 36.09 -19.48 -17.59
CA ALA A 146 34.67 -19.64 -17.38
C ALA A 146 33.95 -20.14 -18.64
N LEU A 147 34.29 -19.62 -19.82
CA LEU A 147 33.73 -20.07 -21.09
C LEU A 147 34.09 -21.53 -21.38
N LYS A 148 35.34 -21.96 -21.10
CA LYS A 148 35.76 -23.38 -21.23
C LYS A 148 34.99 -24.29 -20.30
N MET A 149 34.70 -23.83 -19.08
CA MET A 149 33.90 -24.60 -18.09
C MET A 149 32.44 -24.74 -18.52
N SER A 150 31.85 -23.70 -19.07
CA SER A 150 30.49 -23.79 -19.64
C SER A 150 30.43 -24.77 -20.83
N ALA A 151 31.48 -24.82 -21.67
CA ALA A 151 31.56 -25.78 -22.74
C ALA A 151 31.76 -27.23 -22.25
N LEU A 152 32.51 -27.42 -21.15
CA LEU A 152 32.62 -28.73 -20.47
C LEU A 152 31.24 -29.15 -19.91
N LEU A 153 30.56 -28.26 -19.20
CA LEU A 153 29.23 -28.52 -18.63
C LEU A 153 28.19 -28.87 -19.70
N ARG A 154 28.23 -28.24 -20.87
CA ARG A 154 27.34 -28.59 -21.97
C ARG A 154 27.55 -30.02 -22.47
N ARG A 155 28.78 -30.54 -22.42
CA ARG A 155 29.08 -31.94 -22.75
C ARG A 155 28.65 -32.92 -21.66
N LEU A 156 28.79 -32.52 -20.40
CA LEU A 156 28.43 -33.35 -19.24
C LEU A 156 26.93 -33.38 -18.98
N LEU A 157 26.22 -32.28 -19.32
CA LEU A 157 24.78 -32.08 -19.07
C LEU A 157 24.07 -31.71 -20.39
N PRO A 158 24.01 -32.63 -21.39
CA PRO A 158 23.48 -32.32 -22.71
C PRO A 158 22.02 -31.91 -22.74
N GLU A 159 21.22 -32.38 -21.78
CA GLU A 159 19.79 -32.04 -21.67
C GLU A 159 19.53 -30.72 -20.95
N SER A 160 20.53 -30.14 -20.30
CA SER A 160 20.39 -28.90 -19.54
C SER A 160 20.59 -27.65 -20.40
N ASP A 161 19.75 -26.62 -20.21
CA ASP A 161 19.91 -25.31 -20.82
C ASP A 161 20.89 -24.42 -20.04
N GLN A 162 21.15 -24.74 -18.79
CA GLN A 162 21.96 -23.91 -17.88
C GLN A 162 23.37 -23.63 -18.43
N PRO A 163 24.12 -24.59 -19.00
CA PRO A 163 25.45 -24.31 -19.55
C PRO A 163 25.45 -23.29 -20.70
N TYR A 164 24.35 -23.21 -21.46
CA TYR A 164 24.23 -22.22 -22.52
C TYR A 164 24.08 -20.81 -21.93
N PHE A 165 23.24 -20.63 -20.92
CA PHE A 165 23.09 -19.33 -20.24
C PHE A 165 24.36 -18.91 -19.50
N MET A 166 25.11 -19.87 -18.95
CA MET A 166 26.43 -19.62 -18.37
C MET A 166 27.39 -19.10 -19.42
N ALA A 167 27.41 -19.69 -20.62
CA ALA A 167 28.22 -19.21 -21.74
C ALA A 167 27.77 -17.81 -22.19
N LEU A 168 26.48 -17.56 -22.37
CA LEU A 168 25.94 -16.26 -22.77
C LEU A 168 26.36 -15.14 -21.81
N ARG A 169 26.29 -15.36 -20.50
CA ARG A 169 26.74 -14.38 -19.50
C ARG A 169 28.22 -14.05 -19.62
N VAL A 170 29.06 -15.06 -19.85
CA VAL A 170 30.49 -14.85 -20.08
C VAL A 170 30.72 -14.06 -21.37
N LEU A 171 30.02 -14.41 -22.46
CA LEU A 171 30.17 -13.75 -23.75
C LEU A 171 29.77 -12.28 -23.71
N VAL A 172 28.76 -11.95 -22.88
CA VAL A 172 28.39 -10.57 -22.60
C VAL A 172 29.55 -9.85 -21.89
N SER A 173 30.11 -10.41 -20.81
CA SER A 173 31.26 -9.83 -20.12
C SER A 173 32.51 -9.66 -21.01
N LEU A 174 32.62 -10.46 -22.05
CA LEU A 174 33.71 -10.38 -23.06
C LEU A 174 33.38 -9.46 -24.24
N GLY A 175 32.16 -8.95 -24.37
CA GLY A 175 31.71 -8.16 -25.54
C GLY A 175 31.70 -8.94 -26.86
N ARG A 176 31.53 -10.27 -26.82
CA ARG A 176 31.63 -11.15 -28.02
C ARG A 176 30.26 -11.36 -28.65
N HIS A 177 29.81 -10.39 -29.44
CA HIS A 177 28.46 -10.36 -30.02
C HIS A 177 28.18 -11.55 -30.97
N ASP A 178 29.12 -11.88 -31.90
CA ASP A 178 28.94 -13.00 -32.82
C ASP A 178 28.85 -14.34 -32.10
N ALA A 179 29.75 -14.57 -31.15
CA ALA A 179 29.73 -15.80 -30.35
C ALA A 179 28.46 -15.91 -29.48
N PHE A 180 27.95 -14.79 -28.97
CA PHE A 180 26.66 -14.76 -28.26
C PHE A 180 25.52 -15.19 -29.19
N PHE A 181 25.45 -14.62 -30.40
CA PHE A 181 24.47 -15.01 -31.41
C PHE A 181 24.54 -16.50 -31.71
N ASP A 182 25.73 -17.03 -31.97
CA ASP A 182 25.94 -18.46 -32.30
C ASP A 182 25.50 -19.37 -31.14
N HIS A 183 25.77 -18.99 -29.90
CA HIS A 183 25.32 -19.74 -28.71
C HIS A 183 23.80 -19.67 -28.49
N MET A 184 23.18 -18.53 -28.80
CA MET A 184 21.73 -18.42 -28.83
C MET A 184 21.11 -19.32 -29.89
N VAL A 185 21.64 -19.34 -31.08
CA VAL A 185 21.18 -20.23 -32.16
C VAL A 185 21.30 -21.70 -31.73
N LEU A 186 22.46 -22.09 -31.16
CA LEU A 186 22.65 -23.44 -30.64
C LEU A 186 21.64 -23.82 -29.55
N LEU A 187 21.23 -22.86 -28.71
CA LEU A 187 20.22 -23.08 -27.68
C LEU A 187 18.82 -23.18 -28.28
N LEU A 188 18.46 -22.26 -29.19
CA LEU A 188 17.09 -22.14 -29.73
C LEU A 188 16.77 -23.24 -30.73
N ASP A 189 17.76 -23.76 -31.48
CA ASP A 189 17.57 -24.84 -32.46
C ASP A 189 17.52 -26.25 -31.82
N ARG A 190 17.61 -26.36 -30.48
CA ARG A 190 17.46 -27.68 -29.79
C ARG A 190 16.02 -28.17 -29.88
N PRO A 191 15.79 -29.49 -30.06
CA PRO A 191 14.43 -30.04 -30.11
C PRO A 191 13.57 -29.81 -28.86
N SER A 192 14.22 -29.70 -27.69
CA SER A 192 13.56 -29.43 -26.40
C SER A 192 13.39 -27.94 -26.08
N SER A 193 13.83 -27.06 -27.00
CA SER A 193 13.87 -25.61 -26.75
C SER A 193 12.51 -24.97 -26.74
N SER A 194 12.31 -24.09 -25.74
CA SER A 194 11.20 -23.13 -25.70
C SER A 194 11.71 -21.74 -26.05
N ILE A 195 11.46 -21.26 -27.25
CA ILE A 195 12.00 -20.00 -27.78
C ILE A 195 11.70 -18.82 -26.81
N GLY A 196 10.46 -18.65 -26.40
CA GLY A 196 10.06 -17.51 -25.56
C GLY A 196 10.79 -17.40 -24.21
N PRO A 197 10.80 -18.44 -23.36
CA PRO A 197 11.57 -18.42 -22.11
C PRO A 197 13.05 -18.19 -22.29
N HIS A 198 13.65 -18.80 -23.32
CA HIS A 198 15.08 -18.64 -23.60
C HIS A 198 15.44 -17.22 -24.05
N LEU A 199 14.65 -16.64 -24.95
CA LEU A 199 14.84 -15.25 -25.39
C LEU A 199 14.64 -14.27 -24.22
N ARG A 200 13.63 -14.48 -23.38
CA ARG A 200 13.41 -13.64 -22.21
C ARG A 200 14.63 -13.65 -21.29
N ARG A 201 15.15 -14.82 -20.96
CA ARG A 201 16.33 -14.95 -20.11
C ARG A 201 17.58 -14.33 -20.74
N ALA A 202 17.77 -14.50 -22.04
CA ALA A 202 18.86 -13.86 -22.77
C ALA A 202 18.73 -12.34 -22.77
N SER A 203 17.52 -11.81 -23.01
CA SER A 203 17.26 -10.36 -22.96
C SER A 203 17.51 -9.78 -21.55
N GLN A 204 17.18 -10.52 -20.49
CA GLN A 204 17.50 -10.11 -19.12
C GLN A 204 19.01 -9.99 -18.90
N ILE A 205 19.81 -10.97 -19.39
CA ILE A 205 21.28 -10.92 -19.32
C ILE A 205 21.80 -9.67 -20.05
N LEU A 206 21.28 -9.38 -21.25
CA LEU A 206 21.68 -8.20 -22.04
C LEU A 206 21.24 -6.88 -21.39
N GLY A 207 20.11 -6.86 -20.70
CA GLY A 207 19.60 -5.67 -20.03
C GLY A 207 20.28 -5.34 -18.70
N GLU A 208 21.10 -6.25 -18.15
CA GLU A 208 21.99 -5.99 -17.01
C GLU A 208 23.23 -5.17 -17.42
N GLU A 209 23.52 -5.07 -18.73
CA GLU A 209 24.66 -4.31 -19.23
C GLU A 209 24.45 -2.79 -19.10
N PRO A 210 25.53 -2.02 -18.84
CA PRO A 210 25.44 -0.58 -18.73
C PRO A 210 24.98 0.12 -20.01
N ASP A 211 25.31 -0.44 -21.16
CA ASP A 211 24.92 0.06 -22.49
C ASP A 211 24.23 -1.05 -23.31
N PRO A 212 22.90 -1.21 -23.17
CA PRO A 212 22.17 -2.22 -23.96
C PRO A 212 22.16 -1.98 -25.47
N VAL A 213 22.44 -0.75 -25.92
CA VAL A 213 22.41 -0.38 -27.34
C VAL A 213 23.39 -1.22 -28.16
N VAL A 214 24.56 -1.54 -27.61
CA VAL A 214 25.60 -2.32 -28.30
C VAL A 214 25.16 -3.74 -28.67
N TRP A 215 24.10 -4.24 -28.00
CA TRP A 215 23.56 -5.58 -28.23
C TRP A 215 22.35 -5.60 -29.18
N MET A 216 21.86 -4.44 -29.63
CA MET A 216 20.73 -4.36 -30.58
C MET A 216 21.00 -5.14 -31.87
N PRO A 217 22.22 -5.07 -32.53
CA PRO A 217 22.49 -5.85 -33.74
C PRO A 217 22.37 -7.37 -33.54
N VAL A 218 22.64 -7.86 -32.33
CA VAL A 218 22.52 -9.31 -32.03
C VAL A 218 21.03 -9.72 -32.01
N ILE A 219 20.18 -8.92 -31.41
CA ILE A 219 18.74 -9.18 -31.38
C ILE A 219 18.13 -9.04 -32.79
N GLU A 220 18.57 -8.07 -33.59
CA GLU A 220 18.12 -7.91 -34.98
C GLU A 220 18.41 -9.16 -35.81
N ARG A 221 19.60 -9.73 -35.70
CA ARG A 221 19.95 -11.00 -36.36
C ARG A 221 19.11 -12.18 -35.88
N LEU A 222 18.75 -12.22 -34.57
CA LEU A 222 17.81 -13.23 -34.04
C LEU A 222 16.41 -13.04 -34.62
N VAL A 223 15.94 -11.80 -34.75
CA VAL A 223 14.66 -11.46 -35.39
C VAL A 223 14.66 -11.94 -36.85
N GLU A 224 15.71 -11.65 -37.64
CA GLU A 224 15.82 -12.09 -39.02
C GLU A 224 15.77 -13.62 -39.16
N ARG A 225 16.39 -14.36 -38.25
CA ARG A 225 16.42 -15.81 -38.27
C ARG A 225 15.10 -16.46 -37.82
N TYR A 226 14.43 -15.88 -36.82
CA TYR A 226 13.22 -16.46 -36.19
C TYR A 226 11.97 -15.60 -36.39
N GLN A 227 11.87 -14.86 -37.49
CA GLN A 227 10.78 -13.90 -37.79
C GLN A 227 9.36 -14.51 -37.76
N GLY A 228 9.24 -15.84 -37.85
CA GLY A 228 7.96 -16.55 -37.71
C GLY A 228 7.48 -16.72 -36.26
N ASP A 229 8.33 -16.45 -35.26
CA ASP A 229 7.97 -16.57 -33.84
C ASP A 229 7.81 -15.18 -33.22
N PRO A 230 6.61 -14.82 -32.68
CA PRO A 230 6.36 -13.49 -32.11
C PRO A 230 7.22 -13.19 -30.88
N GLN A 231 7.82 -14.18 -30.24
CA GLN A 231 8.67 -14.01 -29.05
C GLN A 231 9.97 -13.24 -29.37
N VAL A 232 10.50 -13.34 -30.59
CA VAL A 232 11.74 -12.61 -30.96
C VAL A 232 11.50 -11.11 -31.00
N TYR A 233 10.33 -10.69 -31.49
CA TYR A 233 9.94 -9.28 -31.51
C TYR A 233 9.70 -8.74 -30.09
N LEU A 234 9.14 -9.57 -29.20
CA LEU A 234 8.97 -9.20 -27.80
C LEU A 234 10.32 -9.01 -27.11
N ALA A 235 11.30 -9.87 -27.40
CA ALA A 235 12.65 -9.75 -26.89
C ALA A 235 13.36 -8.50 -27.43
N GLN A 236 13.17 -8.19 -28.71
CA GLN A 236 13.69 -6.97 -29.35
C GLN A 236 13.08 -5.71 -28.69
N ALA A 237 11.76 -5.69 -28.53
CA ALA A 237 11.07 -4.57 -27.91
C ALA A 237 11.55 -4.34 -26.48
N TRP A 238 11.71 -5.42 -25.70
CA TRP A 238 12.20 -5.32 -24.33
C TRP A 238 13.60 -4.70 -24.26
N LEU A 239 14.54 -5.18 -25.11
CA LEU A 239 15.88 -4.62 -25.15
C LEU A 239 15.88 -3.17 -25.66
N ALA A 240 15.04 -2.86 -26.67
CA ALA A 240 14.91 -1.51 -27.22
C ALA A 240 14.39 -0.51 -26.17
N TYR A 241 13.41 -0.88 -25.32
CA TYR A 241 12.97 -0.05 -24.22
C TYR A 241 14.09 0.18 -23.18
N ARG A 242 14.86 -0.86 -22.86
CA ARG A 242 16.04 -0.73 -21.98
C ARG A 242 17.13 0.15 -22.57
N ALA A 243 17.25 0.17 -23.89
CA ALA A 243 18.19 0.99 -24.65
C ALA A 243 17.67 2.41 -24.95
N GLU A 244 16.52 2.80 -24.40
CA GLU A 244 15.84 4.09 -24.62
C GLU A 244 15.57 4.36 -26.13
N ARG A 245 15.15 3.30 -26.84
CA ARG A 245 14.79 3.33 -28.28
C ARG A 245 13.33 2.92 -28.50
N PRO A 246 12.37 3.77 -28.06
CA PRO A 246 10.94 3.42 -28.09
C PRO A 246 10.41 3.17 -29.51
N GLU A 247 10.94 3.83 -30.53
CA GLU A 247 10.49 3.67 -31.92
C GLU A 247 10.80 2.24 -32.44
N ILE A 248 11.96 1.69 -32.05
CA ILE A 248 12.35 0.30 -32.41
C ILE A 248 11.47 -0.67 -31.64
N ALA A 249 11.21 -0.40 -30.35
CA ALA A 249 10.33 -1.22 -29.53
C ALA A 249 8.91 -1.27 -30.10
N ASP A 250 8.33 -0.12 -30.44
CA ASP A 250 7.00 -0.01 -31.02
C ASP A 250 6.89 -0.75 -32.37
N THR A 251 7.93 -0.63 -33.22
CA THR A 251 7.98 -1.37 -34.47
C THR A 251 8.01 -2.88 -34.24
N ALA A 252 8.83 -3.34 -33.29
CA ALA A 252 8.92 -4.76 -32.94
C ALA A 252 7.61 -5.28 -32.36
N LEU A 253 6.95 -4.53 -31.46
CA LEU A 253 5.65 -4.91 -30.88
C LEU A 253 4.57 -5.00 -31.96
N ASN A 254 4.55 -4.07 -32.93
CA ASN A 254 3.63 -4.14 -34.06
C ASN A 254 3.89 -5.39 -34.92
N GLN A 255 5.14 -5.75 -35.18
CA GLN A 255 5.46 -7.00 -35.90
C GLN A 255 5.02 -8.25 -35.09
N ALA A 256 5.21 -8.24 -33.79
CA ALA A 256 4.69 -9.33 -32.94
C ALA A 256 3.18 -9.50 -33.09
N LEU A 257 2.40 -8.40 -33.18
CA LEU A 257 0.96 -8.43 -33.40
C LEU A 257 0.56 -8.84 -34.83
N VAL A 258 1.41 -8.59 -35.82
CA VAL A 258 1.18 -9.11 -37.19
C VAL A 258 1.29 -10.63 -37.18
N VAL A 259 2.30 -11.20 -36.50
CA VAL A 259 2.47 -12.66 -36.40
C VAL A 259 1.41 -13.29 -35.49
N ARG A 260 1.08 -12.63 -34.39
CA ARG A 260 0.08 -13.12 -33.42
C ARG A 260 -0.89 -11.99 -33.04
N PRO A 261 -1.99 -11.81 -33.78
CA PRO A 261 -2.99 -10.80 -33.47
C PRO A 261 -3.57 -10.99 -32.07
N GLY A 262 -3.81 -9.89 -31.35
CA GLY A 262 -4.39 -9.93 -30.02
C GLY A 262 -3.50 -10.51 -28.92
N TRP A 263 -2.18 -10.62 -29.18
CA TRP A 263 -1.30 -11.16 -28.16
C TRP A 263 -1.11 -10.20 -26.97
N GLU A 264 -1.78 -10.52 -25.89
CA GLU A 264 -1.93 -9.69 -24.70
C GLU A 264 -0.59 -9.26 -24.06
N LYS A 265 0.44 -10.14 -24.12
CA LYS A 265 1.79 -9.82 -23.62
C LYS A 265 2.42 -8.60 -24.29
N VAL A 266 2.10 -8.36 -25.55
CA VAL A 266 2.55 -7.16 -26.28
C VAL A 266 1.90 -5.92 -25.70
N ALA A 267 0.59 -5.98 -25.47
CA ALA A 267 -0.17 -4.88 -24.87
C ALA A 267 0.30 -4.58 -23.45
N MET A 268 0.56 -5.60 -22.66
CA MET A 268 1.08 -5.46 -21.29
C MET A 268 2.46 -4.80 -21.26
N MET A 269 3.37 -5.20 -22.18
CA MET A 269 4.70 -4.59 -22.27
C MET A 269 4.61 -3.10 -22.64
N ARG A 270 3.76 -2.76 -23.60
CA ARG A 270 3.57 -1.36 -24.01
C ARG A 270 2.89 -0.53 -22.93
N LEU A 271 1.88 -1.10 -22.23
CA LEU A 271 1.26 -0.46 -21.07
C LEU A 271 2.30 -0.13 -20.00
N SER A 272 3.14 -1.10 -19.63
CA SER A 272 4.18 -0.89 -18.61
C SER A 272 5.15 0.24 -19.00
N TYR A 273 5.58 0.30 -20.25
CA TYR A 273 6.47 1.35 -20.72
C TYR A 273 5.80 2.74 -20.72
N LEU A 274 4.56 2.84 -21.25
CA LEU A 274 3.83 4.10 -21.31
C LEU A 274 3.48 4.62 -19.91
N ASN A 275 3.19 3.72 -18.96
CA ASN A 275 2.93 4.11 -17.58
C ASN A 275 4.17 4.72 -16.90
N GLN A 276 5.37 4.20 -17.19
CA GLN A 276 6.63 4.76 -16.69
C GLN A 276 6.95 6.14 -17.27
N SER A 277 6.52 6.42 -18.50
CA SER A 277 6.73 7.71 -19.17
C SER A 277 5.74 8.81 -18.80
N ASP A 278 4.83 8.55 -17.88
CA ASP A 278 3.75 9.45 -17.40
C ASP A 278 2.86 10.04 -18.54
N ASN A 279 2.76 9.33 -19.66
CA ASN A 279 1.93 9.74 -20.79
C ASN A 279 0.55 9.07 -20.72
N ARG A 280 -0.26 9.52 -19.74
CA ARG A 280 -1.60 8.95 -19.47
C ARG A 280 -2.50 8.94 -20.69
N LYS A 281 -2.49 10.01 -21.51
CA LYS A 281 -3.35 10.08 -22.70
C LYS A 281 -3.00 8.99 -23.72
N GLN A 282 -1.72 8.86 -24.07
CA GLN A 282 -1.28 7.87 -25.05
C GLN A 282 -1.54 6.44 -24.52
N LEU A 283 -1.35 6.23 -23.24
CA LEU A 283 -1.64 4.95 -22.59
C LEU A 283 -3.12 4.60 -22.70
N THR A 284 -4.00 5.54 -22.31
CA THR A 284 -5.45 5.35 -22.39
C THR A 284 -5.90 5.03 -23.81
N ASP A 285 -5.51 5.85 -24.80
CA ASP A 285 -5.87 5.68 -26.20
C ASP A 285 -5.42 4.31 -26.73
N TYR A 286 -4.22 3.87 -26.36
CA TYR A 286 -3.68 2.58 -26.76
C TYR A 286 -4.46 1.41 -26.16
N VAL A 287 -4.63 1.41 -24.82
CA VAL A 287 -5.27 0.28 -24.13
C VAL A 287 -6.73 0.14 -24.53
N GLU A 288 -7.48 1.26 -24.61
CA GLU A 288 -8.87 1.24 -25.04
C GLU A 288 -9.04 0.75 -26.47
N THR A 289 -8.12 1.14 -27.37
CA THR A 289 -8.12 0.65 -28.75
C THR A 289 -7.81 -0.84 -28.80
N PHE A 290 -6.86 -1.32 -28.02
CA PHE A 290 -6.51 -2.74 -27.95
C PHE A 290 -7.69 -3.56 -27.42
N LEU A 291 -8.29 -3.16 -26.28
CA LEU A 291 -9.43 -3.84 -25.67
C LEU A 291 -10.72 -3.79 -26.52
N ARG A 292 -10.85 -2.79 -27.39
CA ARG A 292 -11.94 -2.72 -28.37
C ARG A 292 -11.78 -3.76 -29.46
N ASN A 293 -10.54 -3.97 -29.93
CA ASN A 293 -10.23 -4.94 -30.99
C ASN A 293 -10.15 -6.38 -30.45
N TYR A 294 -9.74 -6.52 -29.18
CA TYR A 294 -9.52 -7.81 -28.51
C TYR A 294 -10.20 -7.82 -27.14
N PRO A 295 -11.54 -7.92 -27.12
CA PRO A 295 -12.32 -7.77 -25.87
C PRO A 295 -12.07 -8.86 -24.84
N ASP A 296 -11.55 -10.01 -25.25
CA ASP A 296 -11.26 -11.16 -24.36
C ASP A 296 -9.90 -11.07 -23.65
N SER A 297 -9.18 -9.95 -23.80
CA SER A 297 -7.89 -9.70 -23.12
C SER A 297 -8.10 -9.41 -21.63
N GLY A 298 -8.24 -10.45 -20.83
CA GLY A 298 -8.58 -10.39 -19.42
C GLY A 298 -7.47 -9.82 -18.54
N GLU A 299 -6.22 -10.28 -18.72
CA GLU A 299 -5.06 -9.79 -17.94
C GLU A 299 -4.81 -8.28 -18.18
N LEU A 300 -4.92 -7.83 -19.43
CA LEU A 300 -4.78 -6.42 -19.77
C LEU A 300 -5.91 -5.60 -19.14
N ARG A 301 -7.15 -6.11 -19.20
CA ARG A 301 -8.32 -5.42 -18.65
C ARG A 301 -8.23 -5.27 -17.13
N ILE A 302 -7.80 -6.32 -16.40
CA ILE A 302 -7.56 -6.26 -14.96
C ILE A 302 -6.51 -5.20 -14.64
N THR A 303 -5.36 -5.25 -15.33
CA THR A 303 -4.26 -4.30 -15.11
C THR A 303 -4.69 -2.86 -15.41
N TRP A 304 -5.47 -2.67 -16.49
CA TRP A 304 -6.02 -1.37 -16.85
C TRP A 304 -7.02 -0.85 -15.83
N ALA A 305 -7.92 -1.72 -15.36
CA ALA A 305 -8.90 -1.35 -14.34
C ALA A 305 -8.24 -0.93 -13.01
N ARG A 306 -7.19 -1.65 -12.58
CA ARG A 306 -6.41 -1.26 -11.40
C ARG A 306 -5.75 0.11 -11.59
N LEU A 307 -5.14 0.34 -12.74
CA LEU A 307 -4.47 1.61 -13.03
C LEU A 307 -5.46 2.79 -13.07
N LEU A 308 -6.65 2.59 -13.62
CA LEU A 308 -7.72 3.60 -13.57
C LEU A 308 -8.15 3.90 -12.12
N ALA A 309 -8.24 2.87 -11.29
CA ALA A 309 -8.55 3.04 -9.88
C ALA A 309 -7.43 3.79 -9.10
N GLU A 310 -6.15 3.54 -9.43
CA GLU A 310 -5.02 4.30 -8.89
C GLU A 310 -5.03 5.78 -9.32
N TRP A 311 -5.65 6.09 -10.44
CA TRP A 311 -5.83 7.46 -10.94
C TRP A 311 -7.11 8.13 -10.43
N ASP A 312 -7.83 7.51 -9.51
CA ASP A 312 -9.13 7.93 -8.99
C ASP A 312 -10.24 7.98 -10.06
N GLU A 313 -10.04 7.32 -11.22
CA GLU A 313 -11.05 7.21 -12.28
C GLU A 313 -11.99 6.03 -12.02
N PHE A 314 -12.71 6.08 -10.89
CA PHE A 314 -13.46 4.96 -10.32
C PHE A 314 -14.58 4.44 -11.23
N GLU A 315 -15.31 5.31 -11.93
CA GLU A 315 -16.38 4.91 -12.83
C GLU A 315 -15.83 4.13 -14.03
N LYS A 316 -14.67 4.55 -14.56
CA LYS A 316 -14.03 3.85 -15.67
C LYS A 316 -13.45 2.51 -15.20
N ALA A 317 -12.84 2.48 -14.01
CA ALA A 317 -12.35 1.25 -13.39
C ALA A 317 -13.49 0.24 -13.18
N LEU A 318 -14.62 0.69 -12.60
CA LEU A 318 -15.82 -0.12 -12.41
C LEU A 318 -16.35 -0.68 -13.73
N THR A 319 -16.34 0.13 -14.78
CA THR A 319 -16.76 -0.35 -16.13
C THR A 319 -15.90 -1.52 -16.61
N GLN A 320 -14.58 -1.50 -16.36
CA GLN A 320 -13.70 -2.60 -16.77
C GLN A 320 -13.90 -3.84 -15.89
N PHE A 321 -14.00 -3.67 -14.57
CA PHE A 321 -14.25 -4.80 -13.67
C PHE A 321 -15.64 -5.44 -13.92
N THR A 322 -16.66 -4.65 -14.21
CA THR A 322 -18.00 -5.17 -14.58
C THR A 322 -17.92 -6.06 -15.82
N LYS A 323 -17.19 -5.65 -16.86
CA LYS A 323 -16.96 -6.48 -18.04
C LYS A 323 -16.24 -7.79 -17.72
N LEU A 324 -15.30 -7.77 -16.78
CA LEU A 324 -14.61 -8.99 -16.31
C LEU A 324 -15.58 -9.93 -15.59
N VAL A 325 -16.44 -9.39 -14.73
CA VAL A 325 -17.48 -10.19 -14.04
C VAL A 325 -18.50 -10.77 -15.04
N GLU A 326 -18.85 -10.03 -16.10
CA GLU A 326 -19.75 -10.53 -17.17
C GLU A 326 -19.09 -11.68 -17.95
N GLN A 327 -17.77 -11.63 -18.19
CA GLN A 327 -17.02 -12.67 -18.89
C GLN A 327 -16.73 -13.89 -18.01
N ASP A 328 -16.40 -13.65 -16.75
CA ASP A 328 -16.07 -14.68 -15.75
C ASP A 328 -16.70 -14.31 -14.40
N PRO A 329 -17.93 -14.78 -14.12
CA PRO A 329 -18.61 -14.52 -12.85
C PRO A 329 -17.96 -15.15 -11.61
N GLU A 330 -16.98 -16.03 -11.79
CA GLU A 330 -16.21 -16.65 -10.70
C GLU A 330 -14.88 -15.95 -10.44
N ASN A 331 -14.55 -14.92 -11.20
CA ASN A 331 -13.36 -14.13 -11.00
C ASN A 331 -13.46 -13.33 -9.69
N LYS A 332 -12.94 -13.90 -8.62
CA LYS A 332 -12.99 -13.31 -7.26
C LYS A 332 -12.47 -11.87 -7.23
N GLU A 333 -11.36 -11.60 -7.91
CA GLU A 333 -10.78 -10.27 -7.94
C GLU A 333 -11.71 -9.24 -8.58
N ALA A 334 -12.28 -9.57 -9.74
CA ALA A 334 -13.17 -8.66 -10.44
C ALA A 334 -14.47 -8.40 -9.66
N VAL A 335 -15.04 -9.45 -9.03
CA VAL A 335 -16.24 -9.33 -8.20
C VAL A 335 -15.98 -8.45 -6.98
N TYR A 336 -14.86 -8.68 -6.27
CA TYR A 336 -14.52 -7.88 -5.09
C TYR A 336 -14.21 -6.42 -5.44
N ALA A 337 -13.42 -6.18 -6.49
CA ALA A 337 -13.11 -4.84 -6.96
C ALA A 337 -14.38 -4.07 -7.38
N ALA A 338 -15.27 -4.73 -8.11
CA ALA A 338 -16.57 -4.13 -8.48
C ALA A 338 -17.43 -3.82 -7.25
N ALA A 339 -17.40 -4.67 -6.21
CA ALA A 339 -18.12 -4.42 -4.96
C ALA A 339 -17.60 -3.16 -4.25
N VAL A 340 -16.27 -3.06 -4.06
CA VAL A 340 -15.62 -1.91 -3.41
C VAL A 340 -15.87 -0.63 -4.19
N LEU A 341 -15.68 -0.64 -5.51
CA LEU A 341 -15.88 0.54 -6.35
C LEU A 341 -17.35 1.02 -6.36
N ASN A 342 -18.33 0.09 -6.38
CA ASN A 342 -19.72 0.49 -6.23
C ASN A 342 -20.00 1.15 -4.88
N MET A 343 -19.39 0.65 -3.80
CA MET A 343 -19.53 1.24 -2.47
C MET A 343 -18.89 2.65 -2.41
N GLU A 344 -17.70 2.84 -2.98
CA GLU A 344 -17.04 4.16 -3.03
C GLU A 344 -17.83 5.18 -3.86
N LEU A 345 -18.50 4.73 -4.91
CA LEU A 345 -19.38 5.55 -5.76
C LEU A 345 -20.80 5.74 -5.15
N GLY A 346 -21.05 5.25 -3.94
CA GLY A 346 -22.36 5.38 -3.28
C GLY A 346 -23.46 4.50 -3.89
N ASN A 347 -23.10 3.53 -4.73
CA ASN A 347 -24.06 2.59 -5.31
C ASN A 347 -24.26 1.37 -4.39
N ASP A 348 -24.75 1.61 -3.19
CA ASP A 348 -24.92 0.60 -2.14
C ASP A 348 -25.73 -0.66 -2.59
N PRO A 349 -26.81 -0.54 -3.40
CA PRO A 349 -27.53 -1.72 -3.82
C PRO A 349 -26.69 -2.67 -4.69
N MET A 350 -25.81 -2.12 -5.53
CA MET A 350 -24.93 -2.93 -6.36
C MET A 350 -23.74 -3.46 -5.55
N ALA A 351 -23.15 -2.62 -4.68
CA ALA A 351 -22.11 -3.03 -3.76
C ALA A 351 -22.56 -4.24 -2.91
N THR A 352 -23.75 -4.16 -2.32
CA THR A 352 -24.34 -5.26 -1.53
C THR A 352 -24.42 -6.55 -2.37
N ARG A 353 -24.96 -6.48 -3.60
CA ARG A 353 -25.07 -7.65 -4.46
C ARG A 353 -23.70 -8.27 -4.79
N MET A 354 -22.71 -7.43 -5.06
CA MET A 354 -21.37 -7.90 -5.40
C MET A 354 -20.63 -8.47 -4.18
N PHE A 355 -20.76 -7.88 -2.98
CA PHE A 355 -20.19 -8.46 -1.76
C PHE A 355 -20.85 -9.80 -1.38
N VAL A 356 -22.18 -9.91 -1.52
CA VAL A 356 -22.87 -11.19 -1.30
C VAL A 356 -22.39 -12.23 -2.32
N ARG A 357 -22.26 -11.85 -3.60
CA ARG A 357 -21.68 -12.74 -4.63
C ARG A 357 -20.25 -13.14 -4.29
N TYR A 358 -19.44 -12.22 -3.78
CA TYR A 358 -18.08 -12.53 -3.36
C TYR A 358 -18.06 -13.55 -2.21
N LEU A 359 -18.96 -13.42 -1.23
CA LEU A 359 -19.07 -14.38 -0.12
C LEU A 359 -19.55 -15.77 -0.58
N GLU A 360 -20.27 -15.89 -1.71
CA GLU A 360 -20.54 -17.20 -2.32
C GLU A 360 -19.27 -17.86 -2.87
N LEU A 361 -18.30 -17.06 -3.36
CA LEU A 361 -17.03 -17.52 -3.89
C LEU A 361 -15.95 -17.71 -2.79
N ASP A 362 -16.05 -16.94 -1.72
CA ASP A 362 -15.14 -16.92 -0.58
C ASP A 362 -15.90 -16.74 0.74
N PRO A 363 -16.47 -17.82 1.28
CA PRO A 363 -17.35 -17.76 2.45
C PRO A 363 -16.68 -17.28 3.75
N GLU A 364 -15.35 -17.30 3.83
CA GLU A 364 -14.61 -16.92 5.03
C GLU A 364 -14.11 -15.47 5.01
N HIS A 365 -14.45 -14.69 3.99
CA HIS A 365 -13.95 -13.33 3.82
C HIS A 365 -14.69 -12.31 4.70
N ASP A 366 -14.23 -12.14 5.93
CA ASP A 366 -14.86 -11.29 6.95
C ASP A 366 -14.91 -9.80 6.59
N GLN A 367 -13.93 -9.29 5.84
CA GLN A 367 -13.95 -7.89 5.38
C GLN A 367 -15.19 -7.57 4.54
N SER A 368 -15.66 -8.50 3.71
CA SER A 368 -16.91 -8.32 2.97
C SER A 368 -18.13 -8.24 3.89
N ARG A 369 -18.15 -9.02 4.98
CA ARG A 369 -19.21 -8.95 6.01
C ARG A 369 -19.22 -7.60 6.72
N LEU A 370 -18.03 -7.06 7.05
CA LEU A 370 -17.90 -5.73 7.66
C LEU A 370 -18.39 -4.61 6.73
N PHE A 371 -18.14 -4.72 5.42
CA PHE A 371 -18.68 -3.77 4.43
C PHE A 371 -20.20 -3.89 4.30
N LEU A 372 -20.75 -5.11 4.25
CA LEU A 372 -22.19 -5.34 4.21
C LEU A 372 -22.88 -4.78 5.47
N ALA A 373 -22.28 -4.99 6.63
CA ALA A 373 -22.77 -4.42 7.89
C ALA A 373 -22.76 -2.88 7.86
N ARG A 374 -21.70 -2.26 7.34
CA ARG A 374 -21.60 -0.80 7.19
C ARG A 374 -22.69 -0.25 6.27
N ILE A 375 -22.89 -0.89 5.11
CA ILE A 375 -23.94 -0.49 4.16
C ILE A 375 -25.32 -0.63 4.80
N ALA A 376 -25.59 -1.75 5.46
CA ALA A 376 -26.87 -1.99 6.11
C ALA A 376 -27.14 -0.98 7.23
N ALA A 377 -26.16 -0.69 8.10
CA ALA A 377 -26.27 0.32 9.16
C ALA A 377 -26.51 1.73 8.61
N GLY A 378 -25.81 2.11 7.52
CA GLY A 378 -26.00 3.40 6.86
C GLY A 378 -27.38 3.58 6.22
N GLN A 379 -28.14 2.50 6.07
CA GLN A 379 -29.52 2.47 5.57
C GLN A 379 -30.55 2.19 6.67
N ASP A 380 -30.15 2.34 7.94
CA ASP A 380 -30.97 2.06 9.13
C ASP A 380 -31.49 0.61 9.21
N ARG A 381 -30.87 -0.32 8.47
CA ARG A 381 -31.18 -1.75 8.50
C ARG A 381 -30.34 -2.45 9.57
N PHE A 382 -30.59 -2.06 10.83
CA PHE A 382 -29.73 -2.44 11.96
C PHE A 382 -29.69 -3.95 12.21
N ASP A 383 -30.82 -4.65 12.07
CA ASP A 383 -30.85 -6.11 12.27
C ASP A 383 -30.03 -6.85 11.20
N ASP A 384 -30.05 -6.39 9.95
CA ASP A 384 -29.20 -6.93 8.90
C ASP A 384 -27.72 -6.67 9.20
N ALA A 385 -27.39 -5.47 9.66
CA ALA A 385 -26.02 -5.11 10.05
C ALA A 385 -25.51 -6.02 11.18
N LEU A 386 -26.30 -6.21 12.23
CA LEU A 386 -26.00 -7.11 13.34
C LEU A 386 -25.83 -8.56 12.89
N SER A 387 -26.65 -9.01 11.95
CA SER A 387 -26.53 -10.35 11.36
C SER A 387 -25.18 -10.54 10.66
N TRP A 388 -24.74 -9.56 9.85
CA TRP A 388 -23.45 -9.61 9.17
C TRP A 388 -22.27 -9.57 10.16
N LEU A 389 -22.34 -8.71 11.19
CA LEU A 389 -21.31 -8.61 12.22
C LEU A 389 -21.17 -9.90 13.04
N SER A 390 -22.29 -10.55 13.36
CA SER A 390 -22.27 -11.80 14.12
C SER A 390 -21.66 -12.98 13.35
N ALA A 391 -21.59 -12.88 12.02
CA ALA A 391 -20.99 -13.89 11.16
C ALA A 391 -19.46 -13.72 10.96
N VAL A 392 -18.86 -12.67 11.54
CA VAL A 392 -17.41 -12.46 11.53
C VAL A 392 -16.77 -13.38 12.55
N THR A 393 -15.75 -14.17 12.12
CA THR A 393 -15.15 -15.23 12.95
C THR A 393 -13.63 -15.18 13.04
N SER A 394 -12.95 -14.48 12.14
CA SER A 394 -11.50 -14.40 12.13
C SER A 394 -10.97 -13.60 13.32
N ALA A 395 -9.88 -14.06 13.93
CA ALA A 395 -9.24 -13.38 15.06
C ALA A 395 -8.82 -11.93 14.72
N GLU A 396 -8.51 -11.67 13.46
CA GLU A 396 -8.12 -10.35 12.96
C GLU A 396 -9.27 -9.33 13.00
N HIS A 397 -10.51 -9.77 12.75
CA HIS A 397 -11.66 -8.88 12.57
C HIS A 397 -12.70 -8.94 13.69
N ILE A 398 -12.63 -9.94 14.57
CA ILE A 398 -13.67 -10.18 15.58
C ILE A 398 -13.81 -9.02 16.58
N PHE A 399 -12.70 -8.45 17.03
CA PHE A 399 -12.72 -7.33 17.96
C PHE A 399 -13.40 -6.09 17.34
N ASP A 400 -13.03 -5.76 16.08
CA ASP A 400 -13.65 -4.66 15.35
C ASP A 400 -15.14 -4.91 15.06
N ALA A 401 -15.52 -6.15 14.76
CA ALA A 401 -16.91 -6.51 14.55
C ALA A 401 -17.73 -6.33 15.85
N GLN A 402 -17.17 -6.71 17.00
CA GLN A 402 -17.81 -6.53 18.29
C GLN A 402 -17.99 -5.05 18.66
N LEU A 403 -16.97 -4.21 18.44
CA LEU A 403 -17.10 -2.76 18.63
C LEU A 403 -18.18 -2.15 17.73
N ARG A 404 -18.20 -2.54 16.44
CA ARG A 404 -19.22 -2.08 15.49
C ARG A 404 -20.62 -2.56 15.89
N THR A 405 -20.74 -3.77 16.45
CA THR A 405 -22.01 -4.27 17.00
C THR A 405 -22.56 -3.33 18.06
N ALA A 406 -21.72 -2.86 18.98
CA ALA A 406 -22.16 -1.90 20.00
C ALA A 406 -22.63 -0.57 19.38
N PHE A 407 -21.91 -0.03 18.40
CA PHE A 407 -22.34 1.21 17.73
C PHE A 407 -23.63 1.04 16.94
N VAL A 408 -23.81 -0.07 16.23
CA VAL A 408 -25.06 -0.38 15.52
C VAL A 408 -26.24 -0.51 16.48
N LEU A 409 -26.03 -1.13 17.65
CA LEU A 409 -27.05 -1.18 18.71
C LEU A 409 -27.40 0.21 19.24
N ALA A 410 -26.39 1.06 19.47
CA ALA A 410 -26.62 2.43 19.94
C ALA A 410 -27.40 3.27 18.91
N ASP A 411 -27.02 3.18 17.61
CA ASP A 411 -27.72 3.86 16.51
C ASP A 411 -29.18 3.37 16.40
N ALA A 412 -29.41 2.07 16.66
CA ALA A 412 -30.74 1.47 16.74
C ALA A 412 -31.52 1.88 18.00
N LYS A 413 -31.01 2.80 18.83
CA LYS A 413 -31.59 3.25 20.11
C LYS A 413 -31.68 2.14 21.18
N ARG A 414 -30.77 1.17 21.13
CA ARG A 414 -30.63 0.03 22.06
C ARG A 414 -29.38 0.21 22.93
N ALA A 415 -29.21 1.38 23.55
CA ALA A 415 -28.00 1.77 24.30
C ALA A 415 -27.68 0.79 25.44
N ASP A 416 -28.66 0.32 26.21
CA ASP A 416 -28.44 -0.65 27.27
C ASP A 416 -27.84 -1.95 26.77
N GLU A 417 -28.30 -2.44 25.61
CA GLU A 417 -27.76 -3.65 24.96
C GLU A 417 -26.35 -3.42 24.44
N ALA A 418 -26.08 -2.24 23.90
CA ALA A 418 -24.76 -1.85 23.43
C ALA A 418 -23.74 -1.83 24.58
N LEU A 419 -24.07 -1.21 25.69
CA LEU A 419 -23.22 -1.16 26.88
C LEU A 419 -23.01 -2.55 27.48
N ALA A 420 -24.09 -3.36 27.60
CA ALA A 420 -23.99 -4.73 28.07
C ALA A 420 -23.08 -5.59 27.16
N HIS A 421 -23.13 -5.38 25.83
CA HIS A 421 -22.27 -6.05 24.89
C HIS A 421 -20.79 -5.67 25.12
N LEU A 422 -20.47 -4.36 25.23
CA LEU A 422 -19.11 -3.88 25.48
C LEU A 422 -18.52 -4.38 26.81
N ILE A 423 -19.34 -4.49 27.86
CA ILE A 423 -18.93 -5.02 29.17
C ILE A 423 -18.53 -6.52 29.07
N GLN A 424 -19.13 -7.26 28.16
CA GLN A 424 -18.81 -8.68 27.96
C GLN A 424 -17.57 -8.92 27.07
N MET A 425 -17.09 -7.90 26.39
CA MET A 425 -15.87 -8.03 25.59
C MET A 425 -14.66 -8.23 26.49
N VAL A 426 -13.78 -9.14 26.07
CA VAL A 426 -12.52 -9.42 26.77
C VAL A 426 -11.39 -8.88 25.90
N PRO A 427 -10.72 -7.79 26.31
CA PRO A 427 -9.61 -7.24 25.54
C PRO A 427 -8.36 -8.11 25.69
N ASP A 428 -7.62 -8.29 24.60
CA ASP A 428 -6.32 -8.98 24.59
C ASP A 428 -5.14 -8.04 24.88
N SER A 429 -5.39 -6.73 24.91
CA SER A 429 -4.37 -5.69 25.09
C SER A 429 -4.92 -4.43 25.74
N VAL A 430 -4.02 -3.62 26.33
CA VAL A 430 -4.38 -2.29 26.86
C VAL A 430 -5.00 -1.38 25.80
N PRO A 431 -4.49 -1.28 24.55
CA PRO A 431 -5.17 -0.51 23.52
C PRO A 431 -6.60 -0.96 23.24
N GLU A 432 -6.89 -2.25 23.23
CA GLU A 432 -8.26 -2.75 23.05
C GLU A 432 -9.14 -2.39 24.23
N GLN A 433 -8.63 -2.50 25.46
CA GLN A 433 -9.36 -2.10 26.67
C GLN A 433 -9.73 -0.61 26.62
N VAL A 434 -8.81 0.25 26.22
CA VAL A 434 -9.05 1.69 26.05
C VAL A 434 -10.11 1.94 24.97
N ARG A 435 -10.06 1.24 23.84
CA ARG A 435 -11.09 1.34 22.79
C ARG A 435 -12.47 0.96 23.29
N ILE A 436 -12.57 -0.03 24.17
CA ILE A 436 -13.85 -0.42 24.80
C ILE A 436 -14.35 0.73 25.70
N TYR A 437 -13.50 1.31 26.56
CA TYR A 437 -13.89 2.43 27.40
C TYR A 437 -14.36 3.65 26.60
N LEU A 438 -13.64 4.01 25.54
CA LEU A 438 -14.03 5.13 24.68
C LEU A 438 -15.33 4.84 23.89
N ALA A 439 -15.57 3.59 23.51
CA ALA A 439 -16.85 3.20 22.93
C ALA A 439 -18.01 3.31 23.92
N GLN A 440 -17.81 2.87 25.17
CA GLN A 440 -18.79 3.01 26.25
C GLN A 440 -19.06 4.48 26.56
N GLU A 441 -18.01 5.29 26.70
CA GLU A 441 -18.11 6.74 26.92
C GLU A 441 -18.97 7.40 25.84
N ARG A 442 -18.70 7.14 24.58
CA ARG A 442 -19.46 7.71 23.46
C ARG A 442 -20.94 7.33 23.54
N ILE A 443 -21.26 6.09 23.87
CA ILE A 443 -22.64 5.63 23.98
C ILE A 443 -23.34 6.30 25.19
N LEU A 444 -22.66 6.41 26.34
CA LEU A 444 -23.18 7.08 27.52
C LEU A 444 -23.45 8.56 27.26
N LEU A 445 -22.55 9.25 26.57
CA LEU A 445 -22.77 10.66 26.20
C LEU A 445 -24.05 10.88 25.41
N GLN A 446 -24.41 9.93 24.56
CA GLN A 446 -25.61 10.01 23.73
C GLN A 446 -26.88 9.59 24.46
N SER A 447 -26.78 8.69 25.44
CA SER A 447 -27.93 8.07 26.10
C SER A 447 -28.20 8.57 27.50
N GLU A 448 -27.17 8.77 28.31
CA GLU A 448 -27.28 9.08 29.74
C GLU A 448 -26.65 10.44 30.12
N GLY A 449 -25.80 11.00 29.30
CA GLY A 449 -25.20 12.30 29.47
C GLY A 449 -23.79 12.33 30.04
N LEU A 450 -23.35 13.54 30.38
CA LEU A 450 -21.96 13.84 30.76
C LEU A 450 -21.52 13.21 32.08
N GLU A 451 -22.44 13.16 33.06
CA GLU A 451 -22.16 12.64 34.39
C GLU A 451 -21.85 11.14 34.36
N ALA A 452 -22.64 10.36 33.61
CA ALA A 452 -22.42 8.93 33.46
C ALA A 452 -21.10 8.64 32.72
N ALA A 453 -20.79 9.43 31.68
CA ALA A 453 -19.52 9.34 30.98
C ALA A 453 -18.33 9.68 31.89
N LEU A 454 -18.47 10.67 32.78
CA LEU A 454 -17.41 11.02 33.73
C LEU A 454 -17.16 9.90 34.73
N GLU A 455 -18.21 9.28 35.28
CA GLU A 455 -18.07 8.14 36.21
C GLU A 455 -17.33 6.96 35.54
N LEU A 456 -17.67 6.65 34.30
CA LEU A 456 -16.96 5.63 33.51
C LEU A 456 -15.48 5.97 33.33
N LEU A 457 -15.16 7.21 32.90
CA LEU A 457 -13.78 7.63 32.63
C LEU A 457 -12.94 7.71 33.92
N ASP A 458 -13.57 8.05 35.06
CA ASP A 458 -12.92 7.97 36.38
C ASP A 458 -12.52 6.53 36.71
N ALA A 459 -13.41 5.57 36.48
CA ALA A 459 -13.09 4.16 36.65
C ALA A 459 -12.04 3.65 35.66
N ALA A 460 -12.14 4.04 34.37
CA ALA A 460 -11.20 3.66 33.35
C ALA A 460 -9.76 4.12 33.65
N LEU A 461 -9.60 5.32 34.21
CA LEU A 461 -8.29 5.86 34.61
C LEU A 461 -7.75 5.26 35.93
N ILE A 462 -8.59 4.55 36.70
CA ILE A 462 -8.10 3.69 37.78
C ILE A 462 -7.49 2.40 37.21
N ASP A 463 -8.16 1.81 36.21
CA ASP A 463 -7.71 0.57 35.58
C ASP A 463 -6.49 0.78 34.67
N VAL A 464 -6.45 1.90 33.91
CA VAL A 464 -5.39 2.25 32.96
C VAL A 464 -4.88 3.65 33.30
N PRO A 465 -4.06 3.79 34.35
CA PRO A 465 -3.58 5.09 34.82
C PRO A 465 -2.72 5.80 33.77
N GLY A 466 -2.95 7.10 33.59
CA GLY A 466 -2.14 7.95 32.74
C GLY A 466 -2.27 7.68 31.23
N HIS A 467 -3.28 6.96 30.77
CA HIS A 467 -3.48 6.79 29.34
C HIS A 467 -3.97 8.08 28.68
N GLY A 468 -3.23 8.56 27.66
CA GLY A 468 -3.46 9.87 27.03
C GLY A 468 -4.89 10.04 26.50
N ASP A 469 -5.41 9.06 25.75
CA ASP A 469 -6.76 9.15 25.20
C ASP A 469 -7.85 9.23 26.27
N LEU A 470 -7.70 8.50 27.39
CA LEU A 470 -8.66 8.54 28.49
C LEU A 470 -8.58 9.87 29.27
N LEU A 471 -7.37 10.41 29.46
CA LEU A 471 -7.18 11.74 30.05
C LEU A 471 -7.82 12.81 29.17
N TYR A 472 -7.61 12.73 27.87
CA TYR A 472 -8.20 13.66 26.91
C TYR A 472 -9.74 13.58 26.91
N ALA A 473 -10.30 12.37 26.82
CA ALA A 473 -11.75 12.15 26.85
C ALA A 473 -12.37 12.69 28.15
N ARG A 474 -11.77 12.38 29.33
CA ARG A 474 -12.25 12.90 30.62
C ARG A 474 -12.10 14.42 30.69
N GLY A 475 -11.02 14.97 30.18
CA GLY A 475 -10.83 16.40 30.09
C GLY A 475 -11.93 17.10 29.29
N LEU A 476 -12.32 16.56 28.13
CA LEU A 476 -13.41 17.11 27.32
C LEU A 476 -14.76 17.08 28.08
N VAL A 477 -15.07 15.96 28.73
CA VAL A 477 -16.29 15.83 29.55
C VAL A 477 -16.29 16.80 30.73
N THR A 478 -15.16 16.95 31.43
CA THR A 478 -15.03 17.86 32.55
C THR A 478 -15.06 19.34 32.16
N ALA A 479 -14.56 19.70 30.98
CA ALA A 479 -14.70 21.05 30.44
C ALA A 479 -16.18 21.41 30.20
N GLN A 480 -16.96 20.48 29.64
CA GLN A 480 -18.39 20.67 29.41
C GLN A 480 -19.19 20.76 30.71
N LEU A 481 -18.82 19.98 31.72
CA LEU A 481 -19.40 20.06 33.07
C LEU A 481 -18.92 21.29 33.85
N LYS A 482 -18.03 22.11 33.29
CA LYS A 482 -17.38 23.26 33.94
C LYS A 482 -16.59 22.88 35.21
N LEU A 483 -16.08 21.67 35.25
CA LEU A 483 -15.16 21.20 36.30
C LEU A 483 -13.72 21.57 35.93
N ILE A 484 -13.44 22.88 35.87
CA ILE A 484 -12.22 23.47 35.31
C ILE A 484 -10.97 22.90 35.96
N ASP A 485 -10.95 22.77 37.29
CA ASP A 485 -9.76 22.26 38.01
C ASP A 485 -9.42 20.83 37.59
N LYS A 486 -10.42 19.97 37.33
CA LYS A 486 -10.21 18.59 36.90
C LYS A 486 -9.80 18.52 35.44
N HIS A 487 -10.43 19.34 34.58
CA HIS A 487 -9.99 19.50 33.18
C HIS A 487 -8.53 19.93 33.09
N GLU A 488 -8.16 20.97 33.82
CA GLU A 488 -6.79 21.48 33.81
C GLU A 488 -5.80 20.43 34.32
N ALA A 489 -6.13 19.69 35.38
CA ALA A 489 -5.28 18.63 35.91
C ALA A 489 -5.03 17.53 34.85
N ASP A 490 -6.08 17.10 34.14
CA ASP A 490 -5.98 16.07 33.10
C ASP A 490 -5.16 16.55 31.90
N MET A 491 -5.44 17.76 31.40
CA MET A 491 -4.73 18.30 30.24
C MET A 491 -3.25 18.59 30.55
N ARG A 492 -2.94 19.10 31.74
CA ARG A 492 -1.52 19.29 32.14
C ARG A 492 -0.80 17.95 32.28
N HIS A 493 -1.46 16.96 32.85
CA HIS A 493 -0.86 15.62 32.94
C HIS A 493 -0.64 15.01 31.55
N LEU A 494 -1.60 15.19 30.62
CA LEU A 494 -1.43 14.75 29.24
C LEU A 494 -0.28 15.48 28.54
N ILE A 495 -0.13 16.79 28.74
CA ILE A 495 0.98 17.58 28.19
C ILE A 495 2.34 17.12 28.77
N GLU A 496 2.38 16.71 30.05
CA GLU A 496 3.60 16.13 30.64
C GLU A 496 3.99 14.80 30.01
N LEU A 497 2.99 13.95 29.71
CA LEU A 497 3.20 12.65 29.06
C LEU A 497 3.54 12.78 27.57
N GLU A 498 2.89 13.73 26.90
CA GLU A 498 2.94 13.94 25.46
C GLU A 498 3.22 15.42 25.13
N PRO A 499 4.46 15.92 25.26
CA PRO A 499 4.77 17.36 25.11
C PRO A 499 4.54 17.94 23.70
N ASP A 500 4.30 17.08 22.71
CA ASP A 500 3.99 17.46 21.32
C ASP A 500 2.50 17.24 20.97
N ASN A 501 1.65 16.97 21.95
CA ASN A 501 0.21 16.82 21.74
C ASN A 501 -0.47 18.20 21.61
N ALA A 502 -0.60 18.71 20.39
CA ALA A 502 -1.20 19.99 20.09
C ALA A 502 -2.64 20.12 20.60
N HIS A 503 -3.42 19.03 20.56
CA HIS A 503 -4.82 19.04 20.97
C HIS A 503 -4.97 19.21 22.49
N ALA A 504 -4.05 18.67 23.29
CA ALA A 504 -4.06 18.87 24.74
C ALA A 504 -3.79 20.35 25.11
N TYR A 505 -2.80 20.99 24.45
CA TYR A 505 -2.58 22.43 24.60
C TYR A 505 -3.78 23.25 24.17
N ASN A 506 -4.38 22.92 23.02
CA ASN A 506 -5.55 23.60 22.50
C ASN A 506 -6.76 23.47 23.42
N ALA A 507 -7.07 22.26 23.90
CA ALA A 507 -8.19 22.01 24.80
C ALA A 507 -8.08 22.79 26.11
N LEU A 508 -6.87 22.79 26.72
CA LEU A 508 -6.62 23.58 27.92
C LEU A 508 -6.73 25.07 27.64
N GLY A 509 -6.06 25.55 26.57
CA GLY A 509 -6.07 26.97 26.21
C GLY A 509 -7.45 27.50 25.90
N TYR A 510 -8.23 26.77 25.09
CA TYR A 510 -9.60 27.14 24.76
C TYR A 510 -10.51 27.20 26.00
N THR A 511 -10.44 26.18 26.87
CA THR A 511 -11.25 26.15 28.11
C THR A 511 -10.89 27.32 29.05
N LEU A 512 -9.60 27.66 29.17
CA LEU A 512 -9.19 28.81 29.95
C LEU A 512 -9.67 30.14 29.34
N ALA A 513 -9.62 30.28 27.99
CA ALA A 513 -10.09 31.46 27.29
C ALA A 513 -11.60 31.62 27.37
N ASP A 514 -12.36 30.52 27.28
CA ASP A 514 -13.83 30.54 27.26
C ASP A 514 -14.44 30.68 28.66
N GLN A 515 -13.91 29.98 29.67
CA GLN A 515 -14.52 29.80 30.96
C GLN A 515 -13.84 30.55 32.10
N THR A 516 -12.72 31.25 31.85
CA THR A 516 -11.96 31.98 32.87
C THR A 516 -11.47 33.34 32.35
N ASP A 517 -10.82 34.13 33.25
CA ASP A 517 -10.14 35.37 32.91
C ASP A 517 -8.60 35.17 32.71
N ARG A 518 -8.14 33.92 32.63
CA ARG A 518 -6.69 33.59 32.45
C ARG A 518 -6.28 33.67 30.96
N LEU A 519 -6.58 34.78 30.33
CA LEU A 519 -6.46 34.96 28.87
C LEU A 519 -5.01 34.93 28.39
N ASP A 520 -4.06 35.52 29.14
CA ASP A 520 -2.63 35.50 28.76
C ASP A 520 -2.06 34.07 28.76
N GLU A 521 -2.45 33.26 29.74
CA GLU A 521 -2.04 31.85 29.79
C GLU A 521 -2.69 31.02 28.70
N ALA A 522 -3.97 31.26 28.43
CA ALA A 522 -4.70 30.64 27.32
C ALA A 522 -4.02 30.91 25.98
N LEU A 523 -3.62 32.17 25.73
CA LEU A 523 -2.92 32.55 24.52
C LEU A 523 -1.60 31.79 24.36
N VAL A 524 -0.77 31.69 25.39
CA VAL A 524 0.52 30.94 25.34
C VAL A 524 0.29 29.46 25.00
N LEU A 525 -0.74 28.85 25.56
CA LEU A 525 -1.07 27.44 25.29
C LEU A 525 -1.54 27.23 23.85
N ILE A 526 -2.43 28.11 23.35
CA ILE A 526 -2.93 28.02 21.97
C ILE A 526 -1.82 28.37 20.96
N GLU A 527 -0.92 29.32 21.26
CA GLU A 527 0.28 29.58 20.44
C GLU A 527 1.16 28.33 20.34
N ARG A 528 1.32 27.59 21.44
CA ARG A 528 2.07 26.32 21.41
C ARG A 528 1.36 25.28 20.55
N ALA A 529 0.05 25.14 20.66
CA ALA A 529 -0.75 24.26 19.83
C ALA A 529 -0.61 24.63 18.33
N LEU A 530 -0.73 25.92 18.01
CA LEU A 530 -0.60 26.43 16.65
C LEU A 530 0.81 26.22 16.07
N ALA A 531 1.85 26.34 16.89
CA ALA A 531 3.22 26.04 16.47
C ALA A 531 3.44 24.56 16.12
N LEU A 532 2.69 23.65 16.78
CA LEU A 532 2.73 22.21 16.51
C LEU A 532 1.89 21.84 15.27
N LEU A 533 0.71 22.45 15.11
CA LEU A 533 -0.24 22.19 13.99
C LEU A 533 -0.73 23.52 13.39
N PRO A 534 0.02 24.16 12.50
CA PRO A 534 -0.27 25.53 12.01
C PRO A 534 -1.53 25.66 11.13
N GLU A 535 -2.01 24.56 10.54
CA GLU A 535 -3.15 24.56 9.61
C GLU A 535 -4.36 23.80 10.17
N ASP A 536 -4.40 23.57 11.49
CA ASP A 536 -5.57 22.96 12.11
C ASP A 536 -6.69 23.99 12.30
N PRO A 537 -7.89 23.79 11.72
CA PRO A 537 -8.95 24.77 11.74
C PRO A 537 -9.49 25.02 13.16
N PHE A 538 -9.47 24.03 14.05
CA PHE A 538 -9.96 24.19 15.42
C PHE A 538 -8.96 24.92 16.33
N ILE A 539 -7.66 24.76 16.07
CA ILE A 539 -6.61 25.53 16.76
C ILE A 539 -6.65 26.99 16.29
N LEU A 540 -6.87 27.22 14.98
CA LEU A 540 -7.05 28.57 14.45
C LEU A 540 -8.31 29.24 15.01
N ASP A 541 -9.41 28.50 15.18
CA ASP A 541 -10.63 28.98 15.83
C ASP A 541 -10.35 29.39 17.28
N SER A 542 -9.69 28.52 18.05
CA SER A 542 -9.29 28.82 19.44
C SER A 542 -8.38 30.05 19.52
N MET A 543 -7.44 30.22 18.57
CA MET A 543 -6.61 31.42 18.48
C MET A 543 -7.45 32.66 18.20
N GLY A 544 -8.39 32.57 17.28
CA GLY A 544 -9.33 33.67 17.02
C GLY A 544 -10.19 34.00 18.25
N TRP A 545 -10.70 32.99 18.93
CA TRP A 545 -11.51 33.16 20.15
C TRP A 545 -10.74 33.84 21.29
N VAL A 546 -9.52 33.41 21.59
CA VAL A 546 -8.70 34.04 22.64
C VAL A 546 -8.37 35.49 22.30
N HIS A 547 -8.10 35.83 21.05
CA HIS A 547 -7.90 37.21 20.63
C HIS A 547 -9.17 38.05 20.77
N TYR A 548 -10.34 37.50 20.45
CA TYR A 548 -11.61 38.18 20.69
C TYR A 548 -11.81 38.47 22.19
N ARG A 549 -11.57 37.49 23.05
CA ARG A 549 -11.66 37.65 24.50
C ARG A 549 -10.66 38.69 25.06
N LEU A 550 -9.52 38.87 24.41
CA LEU A 550 -8.52 39.89 24.72
C LEU A 550 -8.86 41.28 24.12
N GLY A 551 -9.93 41.41 23.32
CA GLY A 551 -10.32 42.63 22.64
C GLY A 551 -9.54 42.94 21.37
N ASN A 552 -8.81 41.99 20.83
CA ASN A 552 -8.03 42.11 19.59
C ASN A 552 -8.85 41.66 18.37
N ASN A 553 -9.96 42.37 18.06
CA ASN A 553 -10.95 41.93 17.08
C ASN A 553 -10.37 41.72 15.67
N ASP A 554 -9.41 42.53 15.23
CA ASP A 554 -8.78 42.37 13.92
C ASP A 554 -8.07 41.02 13.78
N LEU A 555 -7.30 40.63 14.79
CA LEU A 555 -6.64 39.32 14.83
C LEU A 555 -7.64 38.18 14.98
N ALA A 556 -8.65 38.35 15.81
CA ALA A 556 -9.71 37.37 15.98
C ALA A 556 -10.37 37.04 14.63
N ARG A 557 -10.75 38.07 13.88
CA ARG A 557 -11.33 37.93 12.55
C ARG A 557 -10.40 37.23 11.57
N GLU A 558 -9.10 37.59 11.57
CA GLU A 558 -8.11 36.99 10.67
C GLU A 558 -8.00 35.47 10.91
N TYR A 559 -7.86 35.05 12.18
CA TYR A 559 -7.72 33.64 12.50
C TYR A 559 -9.02 32.85 12.26
N LEU A 560 -10.18 33.39 12.65
CA LEU A 560 -11.48 32.74 12.43
C LEU A 560 -11.83 32.63 10.95
N GLN A 561 -11.46 33.64 10.13
CA GLN A 561 -11.64 33.56 8.67
C GLN A 561 -10.75 32.46 8.07
N LYS A 562 -9.49 32.35 8.49
CA LYS A 562 -8.61 31.26 8.07
C LYS A 562 -9.18 29.90 8.48
N ALA A 563 -9.71 29.77 9.69
CA ALA A 563 -10.30 28.54 10.17
C ALA A 563 -11.48 28.09 9.31
N ILE A 564 -12.43 29.00 9.02
CA ILE A 564 -13.63 28.67 8.24
C ILE A 564 -13.32 28.43 6.75
N ASP A 565 -12.27 29.06 6.22
CA ASP A 565 -11.80 28.85 4.84
C ASP A 565 -11.18 27.45 4.67
N LEU A 566 -10.52 26.93 5.70
CA LEU A 566 -10.00 25.57 5.73
C LEU A 566 -11.11 24.54 5.94
N ARG A 567 -12.08 24.86 6.80
CA ARG A 567 -13.20 23.98 7.10
C ARG A 567 -14.42 24.79 7.52
N LEU A 568 -15.51 24.66 6.78
CA LEU A 568 -16.80 25.10 7.24
C LEU A 568 -17.24 24.21 8.42
N ASP A 569 -17.44 24.83 9.58
CA ASP A 569 -17.89 24.19 10.81
C ASP A 569 -18.84 25.14 11.55
N ALA A 570 -19.88 24.58 12.16
CA ALA A 570 -20.93 25.40 12.79
C ALA A 570 -20.43 26.16 14.04
N GLU A 571 -19.45 25.63 14.79
CA GLU A 571 -18.87 26.31 15.95
C GLU A 571 -17.93 27.44 15.50
N ILE A 572 -17.08 27.19 14.50
CA ILE A 572 -16.24 28.23 13.90
C ILE A 572 -17.12 29.35 13.32
N ALA A 573 -18.25 28.99 12.68
CA ALA A 573 -19.20 29.96 12.17
C ALA A 573 -19.87 30.76 13.29
N ALA A 574 -20.15 30.15 14.44
CA ALA A 574 -20.67 30.84 15.61
C ALA A 574 -19.70 31.91 16.10
N HIS A 575 -18.43 31.58 16.28
CA HIS A 575 -17.38 32.48 16.76
C HIS A 575 -17.12 33.62 15.77
N LEU A 576 -16.93 33.31 14.49
CA LEU A 576 -16.70 34.34 13.46
C LEU A 576 -17.88 35.28 13.35
N GLY A 577 -19.10 34.75 13.33
CA GLY A 577 -20.30 35.55 13.27
C GLY A 577 -20.49 36.45 14.50
N GLU A 578 -20.14 35.98 15.72
CA GLU A 578 -20.14 36.81 16.92
C GLU A 578 -19.16 37.99 16.80
N VAL A 579 -17.93 37.74 16.36
CA VAL A 579 -16.93 38.80 16.14
C VAL A 579 -17.42 39.82 15.12
N LEU A 580 -17.91 39.36 13.96
CA LEU A 580 -18.46 40.25 12.92
C LEU A 580 -19.65 41.06 13.40
N TRP A 581 -20.54 40.48 14.19
CA TRP A 581 -21.67 41.18 14.77
C TRP A 581 -21.26 42.28 15.72
N MET A 582 -20.28 42.02 16.57
CA MET A 582 -19.75 42.99 17.53
C MET A 582 -18.99 44.13 16.83
N ASP A 583 -18.36 43.87 15.70
CA ASP A 583 -17.73 44.89 14.84
C ASP A 583 -18.73 45.67 14.00
N GLY A 584 -20.04 45.33 14.05
CA GLY A 584 -21.12 46.01 13.34
C GLY A 584 -21.42 45.48 11.94
N GLU A 585 -20.71 44.45 11.50
CA GLU A 585 -20.87 43.83 10.17
C GLU A 585 -21.99 42.75 10.19
N ARG A 586 -23.20 43.18 10.58
CA ARG A 586 -24.33 42.30 10.88
C ARG A 586 -24.79 41.43 9.72
N ASP A 587 -24.70 41.94 8.50
CA ASP A 587 -25.14 41.16 7.33
C ASP A 587 -24.16 40.01 7.03
N GLN A 588 -22.85 40.23 7.19
CA GLN A 588 -21.85 39.18 7.06
C GLN A 588 -21.97 38.17 8.19
N ALA A 589 -22.24 38.60 9.44
CA ALA A 589 -22.48 37.69 10.55
C ALA A 589 -23.63 36.72 10.27
N ARG A 590 -24.77 37.26 9.72
CA ARG A 590 -25.91 36.41 9.35
C ARG A 590 -25.58 35.40 8.26
N GLU A 591 -24.83 35.82 7.25
CA GLU A 591 -24.39 34.93 6.16
C GLU A 591 -23.53 33.79 6.69
N VAL A 592 -22.57 34.08 7.56
CA VAL A 592 -21.70 33.06 8.18
C VAL A 592 -22.52 32.10 9.06
N TRP A 593 -23.40 32.63 9.91
CA TRP A 593 -24.27 31.80 10.75
C TRP A 593 -25.22 30.92 9.92
N GLN A 594 -25.78 31.43 8.83
CA GLN A 594 -26.63 30.65 7.93
C GLN A 594 -25.86 29.47 7.34
N ARG A 595 -24.62 29.70 6.85
CA ARG A 595 -23.76 28.62 6.35
C ARG A 595 -23.46 27.58 7.43
N GLY A 596 -23.19 28.01 8.66
CA GLY A 596 -22.99 27.09 9.79
C GLY A 596 -24.24 26.30 10.12
N GLN A 597 -25.46 26.88 10.00
CA GLN A 597 -26.73 26.14 10.18
C GLN A 597 -26.99 25.12 9.06
N GLU A 598 -26.56 25.42 7.85
CA GLU A 598 -26.65 24.47 6.71
C GLU A 598 -25.71 23.27 6.91
N ASP A 599 -24.53 23.48 7.52
CA ASP A 599 -23.57 22.43 7.87
C ASP A 599 -24.09 21.55 9.02
N ASN A 600 -24.47 22.16 10.15
CA ASN A 600 -24.98 21.44 11.33
C ASN A 600 -26.11 22.24 12.03
N PRO A 601 -27.38 21.96 11.68
CA PRO A 601 -28.54 22.66 12.25
C PRO A 601 -28.70 22.46 13.76
N ASP A 602 -28.16 21.38 14.30
CA ASP A 602 -28.29 20.98 15.68
C ASP A 602 -27.13 21.41 16.59
N ASN A 603 -26.12 22.11 16.03
CA ASN A 603 -24.99 22.61 16.82
C ASN A 603 -25.46 23.54 17.94
N SER A 604 -25.08 23.21 19.18
CA SER A 604 -25.56 23.91 20.36
C SER A 604 -24.94 25.29 20.53
N VAL A 605 -23.66 25.48 20.18
CA VAL A 605 -22.93 26.77 20.25
C VAL A 605 -23.57 27.75 19.29
N LEU A 606 -23.76 27.35 18.03
CA LEU A 606 -24.39 28.22 17.04
C LEU A 606 -25.82 28.58 17.42
N ARG A 607 -26.61 27.64 17.93
CA ARG A 607 -27.98 27.93 18.42
C ARG A 607 -28.00 28.89 19.63
N GLU A 608 -27.06 28.77 20.54
CA GLU A 608 -26.93 29.67 21.68
C GLU A 608 -26.52 31.07 21.22
N THR A 609 -25.54 31.16 20.31
CA THR A 609 -25.08 32.41 19.71
C THR A 609 -26.23 33.12 18.99
N LEU A 610 -26.98 32.41 18.15
CA LEU A 610 -28.15 32.98 17.48
C LEU A 610 -29.23 33.51 18.45
N ARG A 611 -29.52 32.77 19.51
CA ARG A 611 -30.46 33.24 20.56
C ARG A 611 -29.97 34.50 21.27
N LYS A 612 -28.67 34.65 21.44
CA LYS A 612 -28.03 35.80 22.07
C LYS A 612 -28.14 37.05 21.22
N PHE A 613 -27.99 36.95 19.91
CA PHE A 613 -27.89 38.11 19.00
C PHE A 613 -29.14 38.33 18.13
N GLU A 614 -29.88 37.29 17.83
CA GLU A 614 -31.15 37.34 17.07
C GLU A 614 -32.26 36.56 17.80
N PRO A 615 -32.77 37.07 18.91
CA PRO A 615 -33.76 36.40 19.77
C PRO A 615 -35.14 36.23 19.08
#